data_54cd89593ce42593d615fdf635f89954
#
_entry.id   54cd89593ce42593d615fdf635f89954
#
_cell.length_a   1.000
_cell.length_b   1.000
_cell.length_c   1.000
_cell.angle_alpha   90.00
_cell.angle_beta   90.00
_cell.angle_gamma   90.00
#
_symmetry.space_group_name_H-M   'P 1'
#
loop_
_entity.id
_entity.type
_entity.pdbx_description
1 polymer ?
#
loop_
_entity_poly.entity_id
_entity_poly.type
_entity_poly.pdbx_seq_one_letter_code
_entity_poly.pdbx_strand_id
1 'polypeptide(L)'
;NIPAWLRAHVGDGDGRIAPVVLDRARTLYLKTTRDGAVRNPCYFAMDATRPHTLGVGGRRFYIICEADRSFRAISSGHGGGRHLRGLANFGNGKRCAKNFGSAMGSKLTTGGAYVTRETITSFKGYYGVGGGRHAALVRSFVQFDGEGETANARPREIGGHAAVLLRGMCLRKKADSPYADKQGYVPFGNLEN
;
A
#
# COMPACT_ATOMS: atom_id res chain seq x y z
N ASN A 1 3.47 -4.62 -23.34
CA ASN A 1 2.21 -5.02 -23.97
C ASN A 1 1.18 -5.43 -22.91
N ILE A 2 0.13 -4.62 -22.76
CA ILE A 2 -0.91 -4.84 -21.74
C ILE A 2 -1.93 -5.87 -22.27
N PRO A 3 -2.17 -6.99 -21.58
CA PRO A 3 -3.19 -7.95 -21.96
C PRO A 3 -4.58 -7.32 -22.09
N ALA A 4 -5.39 -7.84 -23.00
CA ALA A 4 -6.70 -7.27 -23.29
C ALA A 4 -7.60 -7.17 -22.04
N TRP A 5 -7.58 -8.19 -21.17
CA TRP A 5 -8.40 -8.23 -19.96
C TRP A 5 -8.01 -7.17 -18.92
N LEU A 6 -6.74 -6.70 -18.93
CA LEU A 6 -6.28 -5.64 -18.02
C LEU A 6 -6.62 -4.23 -18.51
N ARG A 7 -6.92 -4.05 -19.79
CA ARG A 7 -7.13 -2.70 -20.37
C ARG A 7 -8.25 -1.92 -19.70
N ALA A 8 -9.32 -2.60 -19.28
CA ALA A 8 -10.43 -1.98 -18.58
C ALA A 8 -10.04 -1.39 -17.20
N HIS A 9 -8.95 -1.88 -16.61
CA HIS A 9 -8.45 -1.46 -15.30
C HIS A 9 -7.35 -0.39 -15.39
N VAL A 10 -6.94 -0.01 -16.59
CA VAL A 10 -5.88 1.00 -16.81
C VAL A 10 -6.50 2.37 -16.98
N GLY A 11 -5.88 3.38 -16.38
CA GLY A 11 -6.32 4.78 -16.53
C GLY A 11 -6.12 5.60 -15.24
N ASP A 12 -6.81 6.74 -15.18
CA ASP A 12 -6.64 7.74 -14.11
C ASP A 12 -7.74 7.73 -13.04
N GLY A 13 -8.77 6.93 -13.16
CA GLY A 13 -9.86 6.83 -12.20
C GLY A 13 -9.46 6.15 -10.89
N ASP A 14 -10.28 6.27 -9.86
CA ASP A 14 -10.12 5.54 -8.60
C ASP A 14 -10.15 4.02 -8.87
N GLY A 15 -9.23 3.30 -8.25
CA GLY A 15 -9.08 1.85 -8.46
C GLY A 15 -8.51 1.46 -9.83
N ARG A 16 -8.19 2.41 -10.71
CA ARG A 16 -7.49 2.13 -11.97
C ARG A 16 -5.99 2.29 -11.81
N ILE A 17 -5.23 1.46 -12.48
CA ILE A 17 -3.77 1.49 -12.43
C ILE A 17 -3.20 2.34 -13.58
N ALA A 18 -2.21 3.18 -13.26
CA ALA A 18 -1.51 3.94 -14.30
C ALA A 18 -0.73 2.99 -15.22
N PRO A 19 -0.69 3.24 -16.54
CA PRO A 19 0.00 2.37 -17.50
C PRO A 19 1.45 2.08 -17.13
N VAL A 20 2.19 3.09 -16.69
CA VAL A 20 3.60 2.96 -16.30
C VAL A 20 3.78 2.08 -15.05
N VAL A 21 2.86 2.15 -14.10
CA VAL A 21 2.91 1.35 -12.87
C VAL A 21 2.62 -0.12 -13.21
N LEU A 22 1.61 -0.38 -14.03
CA LEU A 22 1.30 -1.72 -14.50
C LEU A 22 2.45 -2.33 -15.30
N ASP A 23 3.01 -1.57 -16.22
CA ASP A 23 4.11 -2.05 -17.08
C ASP A 23 5.33 -2.44 -16.25
N ARG A 24 5.73 -1.60 -15.29
CA ARG A 24 6.84 -1.89 -14.39
C ARG A 24 6.58 -3.13 -13.53
N ALA A 25 5.42 -3.20 -12.91
CA ALA A 25 5.07 -4.32 -12.03
C ALA A 25 4.99 -5.63 -12.81
N ARG A 26 4.36 -5.62 -13.97
CA ARG A 26 4.22 -6.79 -14.83
C ARG A 26 5.57 -7.25 -15.40
N THR A 27 6.38 -6.33 -15.84
CA THR A 27 7.74 -6.66 -16.35
C THR A 27 8.59 -7.33 -15.27
N LEU A 28 8.56 -6.79 -14.05
CA LEU A 28 9.24 -7.39 -12.90
C LEU A 28 8.70 -8.79 -12.60
N TYR A 29 7.38 -8.95 -12.54
CA TYR A 29 6.74 -10.24 -12.29
C TYR A 29 7.14 -11.29 -13.32
N LEU A 30 7.02 -10.96 -14.60
CA LEU A 30 7.36 -11.90 -15.68
C LEU A 30 8.85 -12.26 -15.68
N LYS A 31 9.73 -11.31 -15.35
CA LYS A 31 11.16 -11.58 -15.19
C LYS A 31 11.41 -12.53 -14.03
N THR A 32 10.92 -12.20 -12.84
CA THR A 32 11.18 -12.99 -11.62
C THR A 32 10.55 -14.37 -11.66
N THR A 33 9.41 -14.53 -12.34
CA THR A 33 8.78 -15.82 -12.57
C THR A 33 9.62 -16.69 -13.51
N ARG A 34 10.11 -16.11 -14.60
CA ARG A 34 10.99 -16.80 -15.55
C ARG A 34 12.31 -17.24 -14.89
N ASP A 35 12.85 -16.39 -14.04
CA ASP A 35 14.09 -16.65 -13.31
C ASP A 35 13.87 -17.65 -12.14
N GLY A 36 12.63 -18.13 -11.93
CA GLY A 36 12.28 -19.09 -10.87
C GLY A 36 12.29 -18.51 -9.45
N ALA A 37 12.46 -17.19 -9.31
CA ALA A 37 12.53 -16.51 -8.02
C ALA A 37 11.16 -16.37 -7.36
N VAL A 38 10.08 -16.36 -8.14
CA VAL A 38 8.70 -16.21 -7.68
C VAL A 38 7.83 -17.30 -8.31
N ARG A 39 6.98 -17.92 -7.48
CA ARG A 39 6.04 -18.97 -7.89
C ARG A 39 4.58 -18.59 -7.74
N ASN A 40 4.30 -17.48 -7.06
CA ASN A 40 2.92 -17.01 -6.84
C ASN A 40 2.33 -16.56 -8.19
N PRO A 41 1.09 -16.96 -8.53
CA PRO A 41 0.43 -16.52 -9.76
C PRO A 41 -0.01 -15.06 -9.74
N CYS A 42 0.09 -14.40 -8.60
CA CYS A 42 -0.30 -13.01 -8.41
C CYS A 42 0.92 -12.13 -8.11
N TYR A 43 0.81 -10.88 -8.52
CA TYR A 43 1.76 -9.84 -8.15
C TYR A 43 1.04 -8.58 -7.68
N PHE A 44 1.78 -7.69 -7.06
CA PHE A 44 1.25 -6.48 -6.46
C PHE A 44 1.91 -5.25 -7.04
N ALA A 45 1.17 -4.17 -7.09
CA ALA A 45 1.69 -2.86 -7.43
C ALA A 45 1.07 -1.81 -6.50
N MET A 46 1.81 -0.76 -6.19
CA MET A 46 1.32 0.37 -5.41
C MET A 46 1.75 1.69 -6.08
N ASP A 47 0.80 2.58 -6.25
CA ASP A 47 1.05 3.95 -6.68
C ASP A 47 0.75 4.94 -5.55
N ALA A 48 1.73 5.17 -4.69
CA ALA A 48 1.59 6.09 -3.57
C ALA A 48 1.49 7.57 -3.97
N THR A 49 1.77 7.89 -5.24
CA THR A 49 1.66 9.26 -5.77
C THR A 49 0.23 9.58 -6.20
N ARG A 50 -0.61 8.57 -6.36
CA ARG A 50 -1.94 8.75 -6.89
C ARG A 50 -2.86 9.40 -5.88
N PRO A 51 -3.54 10.49 -6.24
CA PRO A 51 -4.53 11.08 -5.38
C PRO A 51 -5.76 10.19 -5.29
N HIS A 52 -6.39 10.24 -4.16
CA HIS A 52 -7.73 9.75 -3.98
C HIS A 52 -8.71 10.65 -4.72
N THR A 53 -9.46 10.12 -5.67
CA THR A 53 -10.32 10.94 -6.52
C THR A 53 -11.80 10.89 -6.21
N LEU A 54 -12.33 9.87 -5.57
CA LEU A 54 -13.78 9.69 -5.45
C LEU A 54 -14.21 8.95 -4.17
N GLY A 55 -14.09 9.58 -3.02
CA GLY A 55 -14.83 9.15 -1.82
C GLY A 55 -14.53 7.77 -1.23
N VAL A 56 -13.72 6.96 -1.85
CA VAL A 56 -13.40 5.61 -1.41
C VAL A 56 -11.89 5.53 -1.19
N GLY A 57 -11.51 5.52 0.02
CA GLY A 57 -10.20 5.61 0.59
C GLY A 57 -8.96 5.21 -0.21
N GLY A 58 -8.62 5.89 -1.30
CA GLY A 58 -7.33 5.77 -1.96
C GLY A 58 -7.00 4.36 -2.45
N ARG A 59 -7.82 3.76 -3.31
CA ARG A 59 -7.59 2.46 -3.91
C ARG A 59 -6.44 2.52 -4.91
N ARG A 60 -5.24 2.32 -4.42
CA ARG A 60 -3.98 2.48 -5.13
C ARG A 60 -2.97 1.36 -4.88
N PHE A 61 -3.39 0.33 -4.16
CA PHE A 61 -2.67 -0.93 -4.07
C PHE A 61 -3.43 -1.96 -4.91
N TYR A 62 -2.75 -2.52 -5.88
CA TYR A 62 -3.33 -3.36 -6.90
C TYR A 62 -2.85 -4.80 -6.73
N ILE A 63 -3.79 -5.74 -6.78
CA ILE A 63 -3.54 -7.17 -6.74
C ILE A 63 -3.92 -7.70 -8.11
N ILE A 64 -2.98 -8.32 -8.79
CA ILE A 64 -3.11 -8.75 -10.18
C ILE A 64 -2.72 -10.21 -10.29
N CYS A 65 -3.65 -11.05 -10.73
CA CYS A 65 -3.43 -12.48 -10.88
C CYS A 65 -3.60 -12.87 -12.34
N GLU A 66 -2.52 -13.27 -13.00
CA GLU A 66 -2.53 -13.61 -14.43
C GLU A 66 -3.29 -14.91 -14.71
N ALA A 67 -3.25 -15.87 -13.77
CA ALA A 67 -3.83 -17.20 -13.97
C ALA A 67 -5.36 -17.17 -14.08
N ASP A 68 -6.02 -16.42 -13.22
CA ASP A 68 -7.48 -16.29 -13.20
C ASP A 68 -7.99 -14.99 -13.81
N ARG A 69 -7.07 -14.15 -14.32
CA ARG A 69 -7.35 -12.85 -14.91
C ARG A 69 -8.10 -11.89 -13.96
N SER A 70 -7.78 -11.97 -12.68
CA SER A 70 -8.38 -11.08 -11.69
C SER A 70 -7.54 -9.83 -11.45
N PHE A 71 -8.23 -8.74 -11.19
CA PHE A 71 -7.68 -7.45 -10.81
C PHE A 71 -8.47 -6.88 -9.64
N ARG A 72 -7.77 -6.51 -8.60
CA ARG A 72 -8.34 -5.87 -7.42
C ARG A 72 -7.56 -4.61 -7.06
N ALA A 73 -8.26 -3.55 -6.73
CA ALA A 73 -7.67 -2.35 -6.16
C ALA A 73 -8.17 -2.15 -4.74
N ILE A 74 -7.26 -2.00 -3.80
CA ILE A 74 -7.58 -1.78 -2.39
C ILE A 74 -6.95 -0.48 -1.89
N SER A 75 -7.51 0.06 -0.82
CA SER A 75 -6.98 1.24 -0.19
C SER A 75 -5.66 0.93 0.51
N SER A 76 -4.70 1.84 0.39
CA SER A 76 -3.38 1.70 1.00
C SER A 76 -2.83 3.04 1.47
N GLY A 77 -2.23 3.02 2.64
CA GLY A 77 -1.36 4.08 3.12
C GLY A 77 0.06 3.95 2.58
N HIS A 78 0.82 4.99 2.73
CA HIS A 78 2.27 5.02 2.45
C HIS A 78 3.03 5.48 3.68
N GLY A 79 4.35 5.36 3.68
CA GLY A 79 5.21 5.88 4.72
C GLY A 79 5.02 7.40 4.89
N GLY A 80 4.65 7.83 6.09
CA GLY A 80 4.39 9.22 6.38
C GLY A 80 5.63 10.12 6.30
N GLY A 81 6.80 9.53 6.37
CA GLY A 81 8.04 10.27 6.49
C GLY A 81 8.16 11.00 7.82
N ARG A 82 9.31 11.52 8.10
CA ARG A 82 9.53 12.38 9.26
C ARG A 82 10.66 13.38 9.03
N HIS A 83 10.67 14.41 9.84
CA HIS A 83 11.83 15.29 9.92
C HIS A 83 13.02 14.57 10.59
N LEU A 84 14.13 14.52 9.90
CA LEU A 84 15.40 14.06 10.46
C LEU A 84 16.25 15.30 10.76
N ARG A 85 16.43 15.58 12.06
CA ARG A 85 17.15 16.75 12.54
C ARG A 85 18.55 16.81 11.92
N GLY A 86 18.92 17.96 11.38
CA GLY A 86 20.22 18.17 10.73
C GLY A 86 20.34 17.63 9.30
N LEU A 87 19.32 16.95 8.78
CA LEU A 87 19.32 16.43 7.42
C LEU A 87 18.24 17.09 6.54
N ALA A 88 17.01 16.69 6.72
CA ALA A 88 15.92 17.22 5.92
C ALA A 88 14.54 16.91 6.54
N ASN A 89 13.52 17.61 6.07
CA ASN A 89 12.15 17.29 6.37
C ASN A 89 11.58 16.37 5.27
N PHE A 90 11.50 15.10 5.57
CA PHE A 90 10.94 14.07 4.68
C PHE A 90 9.44 13.82 4.92
N GLY A 91 8.77 14.66 5.69
CA GLY A 91 7.36 14.46 5.99
C GLY A 91 6.47 14.55 4.75
N ASN A 92 5.67 13.53 4.51
CA ASN A 92 4.63 13.52 3.50
C ASN A 92 3.32 14.16 4.01
N GLY A 93 3.18 14.26 5.32
CA GLY A 93 1.99 14.80 5.96
C GLY A 93 0.76 13.92 5.69
N LYS A 94 -0.40 14.57 5.50
CA LYS A 94 -1.68 13.92 5.17
C LYS A 94 -1.96 13.91 3.67
N ARG A 95 -0.96 14.14 2.84
CA ARG A 95 -1.09 14.23 1.37
C ARG A 95 -0.57 12.96 0.72
N CYS A 96 -0.75 12.89 -0.59
CA CYS A 96 -0.10 11.88 -1.41
C CYS A 96 1.41 11.93 -1.20
N ALA A 97 2.08 10.80 -1.34
CA ALA A 97 3.52 10.73 -1.17
C ALA A 97 4.22 11.64 -2.17
N LYS A 98 5.05 12.52 -1.65
CA LYS A 98 5.94 13.39 -2.42
C LYS A 98 7.39 12.96 -2.23
N ASN A 99 7.69 12.48 -1.03
CA ASN A 99 9.02 12.07 -0.64
C ASN A 99 9.08 10.55 -0.57
N PHE A 100 10.04 9.98 -1.23
CA PHE A 100 10.38 8.57 -1.23
C PHE A 100 11.83 8.42 -0.83
N GLY A 101 12.21 7.29 -0.27
CA GLY A 101 13.59 7.05 0.07
C GLY A 101 13.83 5.85 0.97
N SER A 102 15.08 5.42 0.99
CA SER A 102 15.54 4.23 1.71
C SER A 102 16.35 4.54 2.99
N ALA A 103 16.45 5.82 3.38
CA ALA A 103 17.21 6.20 4.57
C ALA A 103 16.61 5.55 5.83
N MET A 104 17.47 4.96 6.65
CA MET A 104 17.08 4.36 7.92
C MET A 104 16.39 5.39 8.81
N GLY A 105 15.29 4.98 9.41
CA GLY A 105 14.52 5.84 10.31
C GLY A 105 13.72 6.95 9.65
N SER A 106 13.78 7.14 8.34
CA SER A 106 13.02 8.19 7.63
C SER A 106 11.50 7.96 7.64
N LYS A 107 11.06 6.73 7.86
CA LYS A 107 9.66 6.29 7.74
C LYS A 107 9.04 6.56 6.37
N LEU A 108 9.87 6.63 5.34
CA LEU A 108 9.43 6.76 3.96
C LEU A 108 9.20 5.39 3.32
N THR A 109 8.29 5.33 2.38
CA THR A 109 8.22 4.23 1.43
C THR A 109 9.36 4.40 0.42
N THR A 110 10.05 3.33 0.07
CA THR A 110 11.02 3.32 -1.03
C THR A 110 10.30 2.82 -2.28
N GLY A 111 10.40 3.55 -3.37
CA GLY A 111 9.94 3.05 -4.66
C GLY A 111 10.91 1.98 -5.19
N GLY A 112 10.37 0.93 -5.79
CA GLY A 112 11.20 -0.14 -6.35
C GLY A 112 10.57 -1.52 -6.26
N ALA A 113 11.41 -2.54 -6.44
CA ALA A 113 11.02 -3.94 -6.46
C ALA A 113 11.03 -4.56 -5.06
N TYR A 114 10.01 -5.35 -4.78
CA TYR A 114 9.89 -6.11 -3.54
C TYR A 114 9.44 -7.53 -3.82
N VAL A 115 9.89 -8.44 -2.98
CA VAL A 115 9.39 -9.82 -2.91
C VAL A 115 8.71 -10.02 -1.57
N THR A 116 7.48 -10.51 -1.59
CA THR A 116 6.76 -10.87 -0.36
C THR A 116 7.34 -12.14 0.24
N ARG A 117 7.50 -12.14 1.55
CA ARG A 117 8.09 -13.24 2.31
C ARG A 117 7.10 -13.76 3.36
N GLU A 118 7.62 -14.11 4.53
CA GLU A 118 6.85 -14.67 5.63
C GLU A 118 5.78 -13.71 6.15
N THR A 119 4.71 -14.28 6.66
CA THR A 119 3.70 -13.54 7.43
C THR A 119 3.92 -13.77 8.91
N ILE A 120 4.05 -12.67 9.65
CA ILE A 120 4.21 -12.65 11.11
C ILE A 120 2.93 -12.13 11.71
N THR A 121 2.29 -12.93 12.56
CA THR A 121 1.09 -12.51 13.30
C THR A 121 1.45 -12.26 14.76
N SER A 122 1.09 -11.10 15.28
CA SER A 122 1.41 -10.71 16.65
C SER A 122 0.26 -9.96 17.31
N PHE A 123 0.12 -10.19 18.60
CA PHE A 123 -0.76 -9.41 19.45
C PHE A 123 -0.13 -8.03 19.72
N LYS A 124 -0.90 -6.98 19.53
CA LYS A 124 -0.48 -5.57 19.66
C LYS A 124 -1.19 -4.82 20.80
N GLY A 125 -1.90 -5.53 21.65
CA GLY A 125 -2.67 -4.92 22.73
C GLY A 125 -4.17 -4.93 22.47
N TYR A 126 -4.87 -4.00 23.08
CA TYR A 126 -6.32 -3.85 22.95
C TYR A 126 -6.66 -2.47 22.42
N TYR A 127 -7.79 -2.37 21.74
CA TYR A 127 -8.36 -1.09 21.32
C TYR A 127 -9.83 -0.98 21.69
N GLY A 128 -10.28 0.22 22.00
CA GLY A 128 -11.66 0.49 22.38
C GLY A 128 -12.61 0.36 21.20
N VAL A 129 -13.69 -0.38 21.38
CA VAL A 129 -14.74 -0.60 20.37
C VAL A 129 -16.06 0.10 20.72
N GLY A 130 -16.03 0.98 21.72
CA GLY A 130 -17.21 1.70 22.22
C GLY A 130 -17.91 0.96 23.38
N GLY A 131 -18.75 1.69 24.13
CA GLY A 131 -19.47 1.14 25.27
C GLY A 131 -18.58 0.55 26.37
N GLY A 132 -17.36 1.05 26.55
CA GLY A 132 -16.39 0.53 27.52
C GLY A 132 -15.77 -0.83 27.16
N ARG A 133 -16.09 -1.36 25.99
CA ARG A 133 -15.56 -2.66 25.53
C ARG A 133 -14.23 -2.50 24.81
N HIS A 134 -13.39 -3.51 24.90
CA HIS A 134 -12.12 -3.59 24.22
C HIS A 134 -12.04 -4.86 23.37
N ALA A 135 -11.43 -4.76 22.21
CA ALA A 135 -11.13 -5.89 21.36
C ALA A 135 -9.62 -6.07 21.23
N ALA A 136 -9.20 -7.32 21.11
CA ALA A 136 -7.78 -7.63 20.88
C ALA A 136 -7.33 -7.13 19.51
N LEU A 137 -6.23 -6.39 19.48
CA LEU A 137 -5.56 -6.00 18.25
C LEU A 137 -4.52 -7.08 17.91
N VAL A 138 -4.89 -7.94 16.98
CA VAL A 138 -3.98 -8.91 16.37
C VAL A 138 -3.64 -8.40 14.98
N ARG A 139 -2.37 -8.34 14.66
CA ARG A 139 -1.90 -7.83 13.37
C ARG A 139 -1.04 -8.86 12.68
N SER A 140 -1.41 -9.18 11.45
CA SER A 140 -0.55 -9.91 10.53
C SER A 140 0.25 -8.91 9.68
N PHE A 141 1.52 -9.16 9.58
CA PHE A 141 2.48 -8.36 8.81
C PHE A 141 3.16 -9.27 7.80
N VAL A 142 3.07 -8.92 6.53
CA VAL A 142 3.78 -9.60 5.44
C VAL A 142 5.09 -8.88 5.23
N GLN A 143 6.20 -9.56 5.51
CA GLN A 143 7.54 -9.01 5.33
C GLN A 143 7.85 -8.87 3.83
N PHE A 144 8.46 -7.75 3.47
CA PHE A 144 9.00 -7.53 2.14
C PHE A 144 10.54 -7.57 2.19
N ASP A 145 11.12 -8.32 1.26
CA ASP A 145 12.53 -8.18 0.89
C ASP A 145 12.62 -7.32 -0.36
N GLY A 146 13.67 -6.54 -0.48
CA GLY A 146 13.88 -5.67 -1.60
C GLY A 146 15.20 -5.95 -2.33
N GLU A 147 15.32 -5.39 -3.53
CA GLU A 147 16.50 -5.46 -4.37
C GLU A 147 16.92 -4.04 -4.80
N GLY A 148 18.21 -3.82 -5.02
CA GLY A 148 18.72 -2.51 -5.44
C GLY A 148 18.37 -1.41 -4.43
N GLU A 149 17.61 -0.41 -4.84
CA GLU A 149 17.21 0.72 -4.00
C GLU A 149 16.36 0.32 -2.78
N THR A 150 15.71 -0.83 -2.85
CA THR A 150 14.87 -1.37 -1.78
C THR A 150 15.57 -2.42 -0.92
N ALA A 151 16.86 -2.71 -1.16
CA ALA A 151 17.61 -3.79 -0.51
C ALA A 151 17.59 -3.75 1.02
N ASN A 152 17.41 -2.58 1.62
CA ASN A 152 17.28 -2.43 3.06
C ASN A 152 15.83 -2.50 3.59
N ALA A 153 14.90 -3.05 2.80
CA ALA A 153 13.49 -3.14 3.19
C ALA A 153 13.32 -3.94 4.49
N ARG A 154 13.97 -5.09 4.62
CA ARG A 154 13.86 -5.93 5.81
C ARG A 154 14.35 -5.25 7.09
N PRO A 155 15.58 -4.69 7.17
CA PRO A 155 16.04 -3.99 8.37
C PRO A 155 15.23 -2.72 8.67
N ARG A 156 14.51 -2.17 7.70
CA ARG A 156 13.59 -1.04 7.89
C ARG A 156 12.17 -1.47 8.24
N GLU A 157 11.91 -2.77 8.34
CA GLU A 157 10.59 -3.34 8.62
C GLU A 157 9.54 -2.89 7.60
N ILE A 158 9.92 -2.84 6.31
CA ILE A 158 8.98 -2.56 5.23
C ILE A 158 8.18 -3.81 4.94
N GLY A 159 6.87 -3.64 4.91
CA GLY A 159 5.95 -4.73 4.61
C GLY A 159 4.51 -4.26 4.54
N GLY A 160 3.61 -5.21 4.32
CA GLY A 160 2.18 -4.98 4.26
C GLY A 160 1.48 -5.43 5.55
N HIS A 161 0.64 -4.60 6.11
CA HIS A 161 -0.20 -4.98 7.23
C HIS A 161 -1.56 -4.31 7.18
N ALA A 162 -2.54 -4.97 7.77
CA ALA A 162 -3.83 -4.36 8.02
C ALA A 162 -3.68 -3.19 9.00
N ALA A 163 -4.47 -2.16 8.79
CA ALA A 163 -4.60 -1.04 9.70
C ALA A 163 -6.03 -0.98 10.25
N VAL A 164 -6.17 -0.62 11.53
CA VAL A 164 -7.49 -0.38 12.12
C VAL A 164 -8.14 0.84 11.48
N LEU A 165 -7.34 1.87 11.23
CA LEU A 165 -7.75 3.09 10.54
C LEU A 165 -6.69 3.43 9.49
N LEU A 166 -7.12 3.79 8.30
CA LEU A 166 -6.28 4.54 7.36
C LEU A 166 -6.47 6.02 7.60
N ARG A 167 -5.41 6.67 8.02
CA ARG A 167 -5.38 8.13 8.00
C ARG A 167 -5.42 8.58 6.56
N GLY A 168 -6.29 9.55 6.31
CA GLY A 168 -6.61 10.06 5.00
C GLY A 168 -5.48 10.64 4.18
N MET A 169 -4.46 9.83 3.98
CA MET A 169 -3.38 10.18 3.05
C MET A 169 -3.92 10.21 1.64
N CYS A 170 -3.88 11.34 1.01
CA CYS A 170 -4.58 11.61 -0.24
C CYS A 170 -6.10 11.50 -0.15
N LEU A 171 -6.68 11.34 0.99
CA LEU A 171 -8.13 11.37 1.14
C LEU A 171 -8.64 12.78 0.93
N ARG A 172 -9.77 12.90 0.27
CA ARG A 172 -10.57 14.10 0.25
C ARG A 172 -11.14 14.38 1.64
N LYS A 173 -11.93 15.41 1.72
CA LYS A 173 -12.64 15.76 2.94
C LYS A 173 -13.49 14.58 3.43
N LYS A 174 -13.71 14.51 4.72
CA LYS A 174 -14.52 13.51 5.39
C LYS A 174 -15.86 13.21 4.70
N ALA A 175 -16.52 14.23 4.16
CA ALA A 175 -17.78 14.09 3.45
C ALA A 175 -17.69 13.20 2.19
N ASP A 176 -16.50 12.97 1.70
CA ASP A 176 -16.27 12.19 0.49
C ASP A 176 -16.23 10.66 0.74
N SER A 177 -16.27 10.24 2.00
CA SER A 177 -16.30 8.81 2.36
C SER A 177 -17.38 8.52 3.39
N PRO A 178 -18.33 7.61 3.08
CA PRO A 178 -19.36 7.21 4.03
C PRO A 178 -18.82 6.45 5.24
N TYR A 179 -17.57 5.98 5.16
CA TYR A 179 -16.91 5.21 6.22
C TYR A 179 -15.96 6.04 7.07
N ALA A 180 -15.79 7.33 6.75
CA ALA A 180 -14.88 8.18 7.51
C ALA A 180 -15.45 8.52 8.89
N ASP A 181 -14.61 8.44 9.90
CA ASP A 181 -14.92 8.95 11.23
C ASP A 181 -14.93 10.48 11.27
N LYS A 182 -15.16 11.05 12.47
CA LYS A 182 -15.19 12.51 12.68
C LYS A 182 -13.87 13.21 12.34
N GLN A 183 -12.76 12.50 12.32
CA GLN A 183 -11.42 13.00 11.99
C GLN A 183 -11.04 12.79 10.53
N GLY A 184 -11.88 12.13 9.75
CA GLY A 184 -11.63 11.82 8.35
C GLY A 184 -10.81 10.54 8.14
N TYR A 185 -10.82 9.63 9.11
CA TYR A 185 -10.21 8.31 8.99
C TYR A 185 -11.23 7.29 8.54
N VAL A 186 -10.78 6.31 7.78
CA VAL A 186 -11.61 5.21 7.32
C VAL A 186 -11.22 3.95 8.09
N PRO A 187 -12.17 3.29 8.78
CA PRO A 187 -11.90 2.03 9.45
C PRO A 187 -11.41 0.97 8.47
N PHE A 188 -10.38 0.21 8.86
CA PHE A 188 -9.79 -0.80 8.00
C PHE A 188 -10.81 -1.83 7.49
N GLY A 189 -11.72 -2.26 8.33
CA GLY A 189 -12.76 -3.22 7.95
C GLY A 189 -13.74 -2.74 6.88
N ASN A 190 -13.75 -1.44 6.59
CA ASN A 190 -14.59 -0.82 5.55
C ASN A 190 -13.79 -0.46 4.29
N LEU A 191 -12.50 -0.82 4.25
CA LEU A 191 -11.66 -0.58 3.09
C LEU A 191 -11.78 -1.76 2.15
N GLU A 192 -12.21 -1.50 0.94
CA GLU A 192 -12.12 -2.35 -0.17
C GLU A 192 -12.12 -3.82 0.00
N ASN A 193 -13.18 -4.38 -0.06
CA ASN A 193 -13.37 -5.85 -0.07
C ASN A 193 -14.13 -6.29 -1.31
#